data_36095b2447f57e98f0a7b5c2aadf5e63
#
_entry.id   36095b2447f57e98f0a7b5c2aadf5e63
#
_cell.length_a   1.000
_cell.length_b   1.000
_cell.length_c   1.000
_cell.angle_alpha   90.00
_cell.angle_beta   90.00
_cell.angle_gamma   90.00
#
_symmetry.space_group_name_H-M   'P 1'
#
loop_
_entity.id
_entity.type
_entity.pdbx_description
1 polymer ?
#
loop_
_entity_poly.entity_id
_entity_poly.type
_entity_poly.pdbx_seq_one_letter_code
_entity_poly.pdbx_strand_id
1 'polypeptide(L)'
;MPDKHAFLSPSSAERWYNCPPSAWLCEQFPDLGSVFAAEGTEAHSLCEYLLGVYLGRKDLTDPRPGLQYYNEEMEECCQGYVQYVTEIIEGFRKAGESPAVYVEQRVDLRRFIPESMGTSDCVIVGGDQIVIVDFKYGMHPVPATSLQLRIYALAACELFSALYDFESVRMVVYQPRIVNVDESSMSVNDLYAWAEQDLHPRAQSALTGKGDYCVGSWCRNCRARRQ
;
A
#
# COMPACT_ATOMS: atom_id res chain seq x y z
N MET A 1 -1.87 -21.60 2.10
CA MET A 1 -0.83 -21.39 1.05
C MET A 1 -0.52 -19.93 1.07
N PRO A 2 0.76 -19.49 1.07
CA PRO A 2 1.05 -18.07 0.95
C PRO A 2 0.40 -17.59 -0.34
N ASP A 3 -0.36 -16.49 -0.25
CA ASP A 3 -0.99 -15.87 -1.41
C ASP A 3 0.10 -15.50 -2.40
N LYS A 4 0.05 -16.08 -3.60
CA LYS A 4 1.01 -15.78 -4.66
C LYS A 4 0.82 -14.31 -5.02
N HIS A 5 1.84 -13.49 -4.77
CA HIS A 5 1.78 -12.09 -5.13
C HIS A 5 1.34 -11.93 -6.58
N ALA A 6 0.45 -10.97 -6.84
CA ALA A 6 0.03 -10.65 -8.20
C ALA A 6 1.26 -10.34 -9.06
N PHE A 7 1.27 -10.77 -10.31
CA PHE A 7 2.38 -10.58 -11.24
C PHE A 7 2.83 -9.11 -11.34
N LEU A 8 1.86 -8.18 -11.42
CA LEU A 8 2.07 -6.73 -11.38
C LEU A 8 1.55 -6.17 -10.04
N SER A 9 2.14 -6.59 -8.91
CA SER A 9 1.70 -6.13 -7.59
C SER A 9 1.98 -4.63 -7.38
N PRO A 10 1.14 -3.91 -6.62
CA PRO A 10 1.38 -2.52 -6.26
C PRO A 10 2.72 -2.30 -5.55
N SER A 11 3.10 -3.21 -4.66
CA SER A 11 4.39 -3.13 -3.93
C SER A 11 5.62 -3.24 -4.81
N SER A 12 5.49 -3.82 -6.03
CA SER A 12 6.56 -3.88 -7.01
C SER A 12 6.43 -2.86 -8.14
N ALA A 13 5.47 -1.93 -8.04
CA ALA A 13 5.11 -1.00 -9.11
C ALA A 13 6.29 -0.12 -9.57
N GLU A 14 7.09 0.39 -8.62
CA GLU A 14 8.28 1.18 -8.98
C GLU A 14 9.20 0.44 -9.95
N ARG A 15 9.29 -0.88 -9.86
CA ARG A 15 10.11 -1.69 -10.73
C ARG A 15 9.47 -1.91 -12.10
N TRP A 16 8.28 -2.51 -12.16
CA TRP A 16 7.67 -2.89 -13.44
C TRP A 16 7.15 -1.69 -14.24
N TYR A 17 6.80 -0.59 -13.59
CA TYR A 17 6.39 0.64 -14.23
C TYR A 17 7.55 1.34 -14.95
N ASN A 18 8.72 1.42 -14.32
CA ASN A 18 9.90 2.07 -14.89
C ASN A 18 10.74 1.13 -15.78
N CYS A 19 10.64 -0.17 -15.59
CA CYS A 19 11.35 -1.19 -16.36
C CYS A 19 10.38 -2.34 -16.68
N PRO A 20 9.49 -2.18 -17.67
CA PRO A 20 8.43 -3.14 -17.97
C PRO A 20 8.93 -4.59 -18.16
N PRO A 21 10.04 -4.86 -18.91
CA PRO A 21 10.53 -6.23 -19.06
C PRO A 21 10.98 -6.89 -17.75
N SER A 22 11.25 -6.08 -16.71
CA SER A 22 11.65 -6.61 -15.40
C SER A 22 10.58 -7.45 -14.71
N ALA A 23 9.30 -7.30 -15.09
CA ALA A 23 8.22 -8.13 -14.58
C ALA A 23 8.51 -9.61 -14.89
N TRP A 24 8.69 -9.94 -16.16
CA TRP A 24 9.02 -11.29 -16.62
C TRP A 24 10.42 -11.74 -16.23
N LEU A 25 11.38 -10.82 -16.25
CA LEU A 25 12.76 -11.16 -15.84
C LEU A 25 12.80 -11.63 -14.38
N CYS A 26 12.08 -10.97 -13.48
CA CYS A 26 12.05 -11.36 -12.08
C CYS A 26 11.40 -12.73 -11.83
N GLU A 27 10.46 -13.16 -12.66
CA GLU A 27 9.83 -14.49 -12.52
C GLU A 27 10.80 -15.65 -12.82
N GLN A 28 11.92 -15.37 -13.50
CA GLN A 28 12.95 -16.37 -13.78
C GLN A 28 13.85 -16.64 -12.57
N PHE A 29 13.75 -15.84 -11.52
CA PHE A 29 14.56 -15.95 -10.31
C PHE A 29 13.69 -16.16 -9.08
N PRO A 30 14.10 -17.04 -8.14
CA PRO A 30 13.36 -17.28 -6.93
C PRO A 30 13.26 -16.02 -6.06
N ASP A 31 12.14 -15.86 -5.38
CA ASP A 31 12.03 -14.91 -4.29
C ASP A 31 12.59 -15.55 -3.02
N LEU A 32 13.76 -15.11 -2.62
CA LEU A 32 14.41 -15.63 -1.43
C LEU A 32 13.89 -14.98 -0.13
N GLY A 33 13.01 -13.99 -0.27
CA GLY A 33 12.56 -13.19 0.87
C GLY A 33 13.71 -12.44 1.54
N SER A 34 13.43 -11.83 2.65
CA SER A 34 14.43 -11.27 3.56
C SER A 34 13.87 -11.21 4.98
N VAL A 35 14.75 -11.22 5.97
CA VAL A 35 14.38 -11.01 7.38
C VAL A 35 13.60 -9.70 7.53
N PHE A 36 14.01 -8.65 6.86
CA PHE A 36 13.32 -7.35 6.90
C PHE A 36 11.90 -7.41 6.30
N ALA A 37 11.68 -8.23 5.28
CA ALA A 37 10.34 -8.42 4.74
C ALA A 37 9.45 -9.22 5.71
N ALA A 38 10.01 -10.23 6.37
CA ALA A 38 9.31 -11.01 7.40
C ALA A 38 8.97 -10.15 8.63
N GLU A 39 9.92 -9.36 9.13
CA GLU A 39 9.68 -8.37 10.18
C GLU A 39 8.53 -7.40 9.80
N GLY A 40 8.58 -6.88 8.57
CA GLY A 40 7.53 -5.98 8.06
C GLY A 40 6.16 -6.65 8.06
N THR A 41 6.06 -7.89 7.60
CA THR A 41 4.80 -8.65 7.58
C THR A 41 4.24 -8.84 9.00
N GLU A 42 5.09 -9.17 9.97
CA GLU A 42 4.66 -9.30 11.36
C GLU A 42 4.19 -7.97 11.96
N ALA A 43 4.90 -6.87 11.66
CA ALA A 43 4.50 -5.54 12.10
C ALA A 43 3.14 -5.11 11.50
N HIS A 44 2.87 -5.41 10.21
CA HIS A 44 1.55 -5.18 9.61
C HIS A 44 0.45 -5.99 10.32
N SER A 45 0.69 -7.26 10.64
CA SER A 45 -0.28 -8.09 11.38
C SER A 45 -0.60 -7.51 12.77
N LEU A 46 0.40 -6.93 13.42
CA LEU A 46 0.20 -6.26 14.72
C LEU A 46 -0.57 -4.95 14.57
N CYS A 47 -0.26 -4.14 13.54
CA CYS A 47 -1.02 -2.92 13.22
C CYS A 47 -2.48 -3.22 12.93
N GLU A 48 -2.77 -4.24 12.11
CA GLU A 48 -4.12 -4.69 11.80
C GLU A 48 -4.89 -5.06 13.08
N TYR A 49 -4.28 -5.85 13.94
CA TYR A 49 -4.88 -6.26 15.21
C TYR A 49 -5.18 -5.04 16.10
N LEU A 50 -4.19 -4.19 16.35
CA LEU A 50 -4.34 -3.04 17.24
C LEU A 50 -5.37 -2.04 16.73
N LEU A 51 -5.36 -1.75 15.41
CA LEU A 51 -6.36 -0.86 14.81
C LEU A 51 -7.75 -1.50 14.82
N GLY A 52 -7.84 -2.81 14.60
CA GLY A 52 -9.09 -3.56 14.74
C GLY A 52 -9.68 -3.50 16.15
N VAL A 53 -8.84 -3.61 17.18
CA VAL A 53 -9.26 -3.44 18.59
C VAL A 53 -9.78 -2.03 18.84
N TYR A 54 -9.09 -1.00 18.38
CA TYR A 54 -9.54 0.39 18.48
C TYR A 54 -10.92 0.60 17.82
N LEU A 55 -11.13 0.00 16.65
CA LEU A 55 -12.40 0.09 15.92
C LEU A 55 -13.52 -0.78 16.51
N GLY A 56 -13.26 -1.50 17.61
CA GLY A 56 -14.25 -2.37 18.26
C GLY A 56 -14.61 -3.61 17.46
N ARG A 57 -13.74 -4.09 16.56
CA ARG A 57 -13.96 -5.34 15.82
C ARG A 57 -13.98 -6.50 16.81
N LYS A 58 -14.90 -7.44 16.57
CA LYS A 58 -15.01 -8.69 17.33
C LYS A 58 -14.23 -9.81 16.59
N ASP A 59 -13.94 -10.87 17.31
CA ASP A 59 -13.28 -12.08 16.75
C ASP A 59 -11.86 -11.86 16.22
N LEU A 60 -11.13 -10.91 16.84
CA LEU A 60 -9.71 -10.68 16.55
C LEU A 60 -8.86 -11.67 17.37
N THR A 61 -7.85 -12.23 16.73
CA THR A 61 -6.83 -13.04 17.42
C THR A 61 -5.57 -12.20 17.59
N ASP A 62 -5.07 -12.12 18.83
CA ASP A 62 -3.81 -11.43 19.12
C ASP A 62 -2.65 -12.16 18.40
N PRO A 63 -1.94 -11.52 17.48
CA PRO A 63 -0.87 -12.15 16.73
C PRO A 63 0.41 -12.31 17.54
N ARG A 64 0.62 -11.55 18.63
CA ARG A 64 1.89 -11.50 19.39
C ARG A 64 2.46 -12.86 19.75
N PRO A 65 1.67 -13.85 20.23
CA PRO A 65 2.22 -15.16 20.60
C PRO A 65 2.84 -15.94 19.43
N GLY A 66 2.49 -15.58 18.18
CA GLY A 66 2.98 -16.23 16.96
C GLY A 66 4.06 -15.45 16.22
N LEU A 67 4.37 -14.22 16.63
CA LEU A 67 5.36 -13.38 15.95
C LEU A 67 6.78 -13.79 16.39
N GLN A 68 7.66 -13.97 15.39
CA GLN A 68 9.06 -14.33 15.61
C GLN A 68 9.94 -13.11 15.92
N TYR A 69 9.59 -11.95 15.33
CA TYR A 69 10.38 -10.71 15.42
C TYR A 69 9.77 -9.69 16.37
N TYR A 70 8.73 -10.08 17.12
CA TYR A 70 8.08 -9.18 18.07
C TYR A 70 9.05 -8.68 19.13
N ASN A 71 9.04 -7.38 19.34
CA ASN A 71 9.80 -6.68 20.37
C ASN A 71 9.12 -5.36 20.76
N GLU A 72 9.67 -4.66 21.76
CA GLU A 72 9.13 -3.40 22.27
C GLU A 72 9.11 -2.30 21.19
N GLU A 73 10.16 -2.20 20.36
CA GLU A 73 10.20 -1.25 19.24
C GLU A 73 9.04 -1.48 18.25
N MET A 74 8.76 -2.75 17.91
CA MET A 74 7.65 -3.08 17.03
C MET A 74 6.31 -2.69 17.64
N GLU A 75 6.10 -2.97 18.93
CA GLU A 75 4.88 -2.58 19.65
C GLU A 75 4.69 -1.06 19.63
N GLU A 76 5.71 -0.28 19.99
CA GLU A 76 5.68 1.19 20.00
C GLU A 76 5.39 1.75 18.60
N CYS A 77 6.04 1.22 17.57
CA CYS A 77 5.82 1.62 16.19
C CYS A 77 4.38 1.38 15.73
N CYS A 78 3.81 0.22 16.06
CA CYS A 78 2.44 -0.12 15.70
C CYS A 78 1.41 0.68 16.49
N GLN A 79 1.65 0.93 17.78
CA GLN A 79 0.81 1.82 18.59
C GLN A 79 0.82 3.26 18.04
N GLY A 80 1.98 3.77 17.65
CA GLY A 80 2.10 5.08 17.02
C GLY A 80 1.32 5.17 15.69
N TYR A 81 1.36 4.12 14.89
CA TYR A 81 0.52 4.05 13.68
C TYR A 81 -0.97 4.13 13.99
N VAL A 82 -1.45 3.33 14.95
CA VAL A 82 -2.86 3.35 15.37
C VAL A 82 -3.26 4.71 15.90
N GLN A 83 -2.41 5.36 16.70
CA GLN A 83 -2.65 6.72 17.18
C GLN A 83 -2.80 7.69 16.01
N TYR A 84 -1.89 7.64 15.03
CA TYR A 84 -1.93 8.52 13.86
C TYR A 84 -3.21 8.33 13.04
N VAL A 85 -3.61 7.08 12.76
CA VAL A 85 -4.86 6.76 12.08
C VAL A 85 -6.07 7.28 12.88
N THR A 86 -6.03 7.11 14.20
CA THR A 86 -7.07 7.61 15.10
C THR A 86 -7.21 9.13 15.02
N GLU A 87 -6.11 9.86 14.96
CA GLU A 87 -6.11 11.33 14.84
C GLU A 87 -6.80 11.78 13.53
N ILE A 88 -6.58 11.07 12.43
CA ILE A 88 -7.29 11.34 11.17
C ILE A 88 -8.79 11.10 11.33
N ILE A 89 -9.19 9.97 11.90
CA ILE A 89 -10.61 9.62 12.14
C ILE A 89 -11.27 10.69 13.00
N GLU A 90 -10.63 11.08 14.09
CA GLU A 90 -11.15 12.12 15.00
C GLU A 90 -11.19 13.50 14.32
N GLY A 91 -10.29 13.78 13.36
CA GLY A 91 -10.36 14.97 12.53
C GLY A 91 -11.70 15.07 11.76
N PHE A 92 -12.07 13.99 11.07
CA PHE A 92 -13.37 13.90 10.39
C PHE A 92 -14.54 14.04 11.35
N ARG A 93 -14.51 13.36 12.50
CA ARG A 93 -15.59 13.44 13.51
C ARG A 93 -15.77 14.84 14.06
N LYS A 94 -14.67 15.56 14.30
CA LYS A 94 -14.72 16.97 14.74
C LYS A 94 -15.30 17.91 13.68
N ALA A 95 -15.14 17.56 12.40
CA ALA A 95 -15.79 18.26 11.29
C ALA A 95 -17.29 17.92 11.14
N GLY A 96 -17.83 17.04 12.00
CA GLY A 96 -19.24 16.61 11.97
C GLY A 96 -19.50 15.43 11.02
N GLU A 97 -18.45 14.75 10.57
CA GLU A 97 -18.54 13.63 9.64
C GLU A 97 -18.46 12.28 10.36
N SER A 98 -18.92 11.24 9.66
CA SER A 98 -18.84 9.85 10.14
C SER A 98 -18.00 9.03 9.15
N PRO A 99 -16.66 9.03 9.28
CA PRO A 99 -15.81 8.35 8.32
C PRO A 99 -15.98 6.83 8.40
N ALA A 100 -15.98 6.17 7.24
CA ALA A 100 -15.88 4.74 7.15
C ALA A 100 -14.39 4.33 7.12
N VAL A 101 -14.01 3.30 7.89
CA VAL A 101 -12.62 2.86 8.04
C VAL A 101 -12.51 1.39 7.67
N TYR A 102 -11.61 1.11 6.74
CA TYR A 102 -11.34 -0.22 6.22
C TYR A 102 -9.87 -0.56 6.47
N VAL A 103 -9.62 -1.66 7.17
CA VAL A 103 -8.28 -2.13 7.55
C VAL A 103 -7.99 -3.39 6.75
N GLU A 104 -6.78 -3.52 6.21
CA GLU A 104 -6.36 -4.61 5.32
C GLU A 104 -7.37 -4.79 4.18
N GLN A 105 -7.70 -3.65 3.54
CA GLN A 105 -8.73 -3.64 2.50
C GLN A 105 -8.19 -4.27 1.22
N ARG A 106 -8.76 -5.40 0.83
CA ARG A 106 -8.51 -5.99 -0.48
C ARG A 106 -9.11 -5.11 -1.57
N VAL A 107 -8.31 -4.84 -2.60
CA VAL A 107 -8.68 -4.00 -3.73
C VAL A 107 -8.42 -4.71 -5.05
N ASP A 108 -9.34 -4.52 -6.01
CA ASP A 108 -9.25 -5.04 -7.36
C ASP A 108 -8.65 -3.96 -8.28
N LEU A 109 -7.58 -4.28 -8.95
CA LEU A 109 -6.84 -3.38 -9.82
C LEU A 109 -6.99 -3.72 -11.30
N ARG A 110 -7.72 -4.81 -11.63
CA ARG A 110 -7.74 -5.39 -12.98
C ARG A 110 -8.23 -4.46 -14.07
N ARG A 111 -8.97 -3.41 -13.72
CA ARG A 111 -9.38 -2.38 -14.69
C ARG A 111 -8.16 -1.69 -15.33
N PHE A 112 -7.14 -1.34 -14.52
CA PHE A 112 -5.98 -0.58 -14.98
C PHE A 112 -4.71 -1.43 -15.06
N ILE A 113 -4.59 -2.43 -14.20
CA ILE A 113 -3.44 -3.32 -14.11
C ILE A 113 -3.94 -4.76 -14.21
N PRO A 114 -3.89 -5.38 -15.41
CA PRO A 114 -4.39 -6.73 -15.61
C PRO A 114 -3.77 -7.72 -14.62
N GLU A 115 -4.58 -8.66 -14.15
CA GLU A 115 -4.20 -9.72 -13.19
C GLU A 115 -3.61 -9.21 -11.87
N SER A 116 -3.91 -7.95 -11.51
CA SER A 116 -3.41 -7.35 -10.28
C SER A 116 -4.51 -7.23 -9.23
N MET A 117 -4.12 -7.55 -8.02
CA MET A 117 -4.87 -7.34 -6.79
C MET A 117 -3.89 -6.86 -5.72
N GLY A 118 -4.40 -6.21 -4.70
CA GLY A 118 -3.59 -5.77 -3.57
C GLY A 118 -4.40 -5.66 -2.30
N THR A 119 -3.70 -5.35 -1.23
CA THR A 119 -4.30 -5.05 0.07
C THR A 119 -3.73 -3.72 0.54
N SER A 120 -4.60 -2.78 0.89
CA SER A 120 -4.22 -1.49 1.46
C SER A 120 -4.37 -1.55 2.96
N ASP A 121 -3.35 -1.13 3.70
CA ASP A 121 -3.30 -1.26 5.17
C ASP A 121 -4.47 -0.55 5.83
N CYS A 122 -4.75 0.70 5.44
CA CYS A 122 -5.91 1.44 5.93
C CYS A 122 -6.46 2.37 4.84
N VAL A 123 -7.78 2.31 4.65
CA VAL A 123 -8.54 3.23 3.80
C VAL A 123 -9.60 3.92 4.67
N ILE A 124 -9.62 5.25 4.66
CA ILE A 124 -10.60 6.05 5.36
C ILE A 124 -11.39 6.84 4.31
N VAL A 125 -12.71 6.72 4.33
CA VAL A 125 -13.61 7.50 3.46
C VAL A 125 -14.44 8.43 4.34
N GLY A 126 -14.26 9.73 4.18
CA GLY A 126 -14.96 10.75 4.96
C GLY A 126 -15.07 12.06 4.19
N GLY A 127 -16.20 12.73 4.28
CA GLY A 127 -16.49 13.93 3.52
C GLY A 127 -16.35 13.71 2.03
N ASP A 128 -15.60 14.57 1.39
CA ASP A 128 -15.27 14.53 -0.03
C ASP A 128 -13.88 13.89 -0.31
N GLN A 129 -13.34 13.14 0.66
CA GLN A 129 -11.97 12.63 0.58
C GLN A 129 -11.86 11.13 0.89
N ILE A 130 -10.96 10.47 0.14
CA ILE A 130 -10.40 9.17 0.51
C ILE A 130 -8.99 9.38 1.06
N VAL A 131 -8.68 8.77 2.21
CA VAL A 131 -7.34 8.76 2.80
C VAL A 131 -6.79 7.33 2.76
N ILE A 132 -5.63 7.15 2.16
CA ILE A 132 -4.84 5.92 2.20
C ILE A 132 -3.73 6.12 3.21
N VAL A 133 -3.63 5.26 4.21
CA VAL A 133 -2.54 5.27 5.19
C VAL A 133 -1.77 3.97 5.09
N ASP A 134 -0.54 4.05 4.63
CA ASP A 134 0.35 2.92 4.39
C ASP A 134 1.44 2.90 5.47
N PHE A 135 1.52 1.80 6.19
CA PHE A 135 2.51 1.57 7.23
C PHE A 135 3.80 1.02 6.62
N LYS A 136 4.92 1.58 6.99
CA LYS A 136 6.24 1.10 6.57
C LYS A 136 7.15 0.85 7.78
N TYR A 137 7.55 -0.40 7.98
CA TYR A 137 8.45 -0.78 9.07
C TYR A 137 9.93 -0.76 8.66
N GLY A 138 10.21 -0.59 7.36
CA GLY A 138 11.58 -0.55 6.82
C GLY A 138 12.30 0.76 7.11
N MET A 139 13.64 0.76 6.93
CA MET A 139 14.53 1.89 7.19
C MET A 139 14.82 2.78 5.97
N HIS A 140 14.31 2.43 4.79
CA HIS A 140 14.48 3.25 3.60
C HIS A 140 13.27 4.17 3.43
N PRO A 141 13.46 5.50 3.33
CA PRO A 141 12.35 6.44 3.16
C PRO A 141 11.49 6.10 1.93
N VAL A 142 10.19 6.08 2.13
CA VAL A 142 9.19 5.89 1.08
C VAL A 142 8.38 7.18 0.99
N PRO A 143 8.28 7.81 -0.20
CA PRO A 143 7.46 9.01 -0.36
C PRO A 143 5.97 8.66 -0.51
N ALA A 144 5.09 9.53 -0.03
CA ALA A 144 3.64 9.41 -0.22
C ALA A 144 3.23 9.50 -1.70
N THR A 145 4.09 10.08 -2.55
CA THR A 145 3.90 10.11 -4.01
C THR A 145 4.28 8.81 -4.70
N SER A 146 4.62 7.74 -3.97
CA SER A 146 4.99 6.45 -4.54
C SER A 146 3.90 5.87 -5.43
N LEU A 147 4.30 5.09 -6.43
CA LEU A 147 3.36 4.41 -7.32
C LEU A 147 2.44 3.44 -6.55
N GLN A 148 2.94 2.81 -5.50
CA GLN A 148 2.15 1.92 -4.65
C GLN A 148 0.93 2.65 -4.06
N LEU A 149 1.15 3.81 -3.43
CA LEU A 149 0.06 4.56 -2.79
C LEU A 149 -0.93 5.12 -3.82
N ARG A 150 -0.43 5.63 -4.96
CA ARG A 150 -1.32 6.09 -6.05
C ARG A 150 -2.19 4.96 -6.59
N ILE A 151 -1.64 3.76 -6.74
CA ILE A 151 -2.38 2.57 -7.19
C ILE A 151 -3.42 2.17 -6.14
N TYR A 152 -3.10 2.20 -4.85
CA TYR A 152 -4.08 1.93 -3.80
C TYR A 152 -5.18 2.99 -3.74
N ALA A 153 -4.84 4.28 -3.90
CA ALA A 153 -5.81 5.36 -3.97
C ALA A 153 -6.77 5.17 -5.15
N LEU A 154 -6.25 4.85 -6.33
CA LEU A 154 -7.05 4.56 -7.52
C LEU A 154 -8.01 3.38 -7.30
N ALA A 155 -7.51 2.29 -6.71
CA ALA A 155 -8.31 1.10 -6.44
C ALA A 155 -9.39 1.36 -5.37
N ALA A 156 -9.11 2.18 -4.36
CA ALA A 156 -10.09 2.62 -3.39
C ALA A 156 -11.17 3.50 -4.03
N CYS A 157 -10.79 4.42 -4.92
CA CYS A 157 -11.76 5.20 -5.70
C CYS A 157 -12.70 4.29 -6.50
N GLU A 158 -12.16 3.30 -7.22
CA GLU A 158 -12.98 2.33 -7.96
C GLU A 158 -13.95 1.56 -7.04
N LEU A 159 -13.46 1.12 -5.89
CA LEU A 159 -14.24 0.30 -4.96
C LEU A 159 -15.39 1.08 -4.33
N PHE A 160 -15.17 2.34 -4.00
CA PHE A 160 -16.09 3.13 -3.19
C PHE A 160 -16.92 4.14 -3.96
N SER A 161 -16.64 4.40 -5.25
CA SER A 161 -17.34 5.39 -6.09
C SER A 161 -18.84 5.17 -6.25
N ALA A 162 -19.32 3.94 -6.07
CA ALA A 162 -20.75 3.63 -6.09
C ALA A 162 -21.50 3.98 -4.79
N LEU A 163 -20.76 4.24 -3.70
CA LEU A 163 -21.30 4.44 -2.35
C LEU A 163 -21.04 5.84 -1.79
N TYR A 164 -20.00 6.52 -2.27
CA TYR A 164 -19.54 7.79 -1.74
C TYR A 164 -19.16 8.73 -2.87
N ASP A 165 -19.47 10.02 -2.68
CA ASP A 165 -18.98 11.10 -3.51
C ASP A 165 -17.70 11.66 -2.88
N PHE A 166 -16.60 11.67 -3.60
CA PHE A 166 -15.32 12.22 -3.17
C PHE A 166 -14.61 12.90 -4.34
N GLU A 167 -13.92 13.99 -4.03
CA GLU A 167 -13.23 14.85 -5.02
C GLU A 167 -11.72 14.71 -4.96
N SER A 168 -11.20 14.26 -3.80
CA SER A 168 -9.76 14.18 -3.55
C SER A 168 -9.34 12.88 -2.89
N VAL A 169 -8.06 12.53 -3.11
CA VAL A 169 -7.37 11.47 -2.39
C VAL A 169 -6.19 12.06 -1.63
N ARG A 170 -6.02 11.61 -0.38
CA ARG A 170 -4.85 11.88 0.44
C ARG A 170 -4.11 10.58 0.69
N MET A 171 -2.83 10.58 0.38
CA MET A 171 -1.94 9.43 0.55
C MET A 171 -0.95 9.74 1.66
N VAL A 172 -0.79 8.82 2.58
CA VAL A 172 0.07 8.96 3.75
C VAL A 172 0.97 7.75 3.87
N VAL A 173 2.26 7.97 4.04
CA VAL A 173 3.22 6.97 4.51
C VAL A 173 3.51 7.26 5.98
N TYR A 174 3.26 6.28 6.83
CA TYR A 174 3.66 6.31 8.24
C TYR A 174 4.83 5.34 8.45
N GLN A 175 6.02 5.88 8.70
CA GLN A 175 7.26 5.11 8.79
C GLN A 175 8.01 5.46 10.08
N PRO A 176 7.62 4.86 11.23
CA PRO A 176 8.05 5.30 12.57
C PRO A 176 9.53 5.09 12.85
N ARG A 177 10.15 3.99 12.38
CA ARG A 177 11.56 3.68 12.68
C ARG A 177 12.55 4.74 12.20
N ILE A 178 12.17 5.58 11.27
CA ILE A 178 12.98 6.71 10.77
C ILE A 178 12.30 8.06 10.97
N VAL A 179 11.24 8.08 11.81
CA VAL A 179 10.46 9.30 12.12
C VAL A 179 9.98 10.00 10.83
N ASN A 180 9.54 9.21 9.84
CA ASN A 180 9.06 9.72 8.57
C ASN A 180 7.54 9.60 8.51
N VAL A 181 6.85 10.73 8.42
CA VAL A 181 5.44 10.83 8.04
C VAL A 181 5.39 11.75 6.84
N ASP A 182 5.07 11.17 5.70
CA ASP A 182 5.00 11.91 4.44
C ASP A 182 3.58 11.86 3.87
N GLU A 183 3.12 12.98 3.34
CA GLU A 183 1.75 13.14 2.86
C GLU A 183 1.73 13.77 1.46
N SER A 184 0.78 13.33 0.66
CA SER A 184 0.51 13.90 -0.66
C SER A 184 -0.97 13.83 -0.95
N SER A 185 -1.50 14.84 -1.66
CA SER A 185 -2.90 14.84 -2.09
C SER A 185 -2.99 15.13 -3.58
N MET A 186 -4.04 14.64 -4.20
CA MET A 186 -4.37 14.96 -5.59
C MET A 186 -5.89 14.86 -5.81
N SER A 187 -6.38 15.48 -6.88
CA SER A 187 -7.76 15.33 -7.27
C SER A 187 -8.02 13.91 -7.81
N VAL A 188 -9.26 13.44 -7.66
CA VAL A 188 -9.69 12.16 -8.24
C VAL A 188 -9.59 12.21 -9.76
N ASN A 189 -9.89 13.35 -10.38
CA ASN A 189 -9.78 13.53 -11.84
C ASN A 189 -8.33 13.38 -12.32
N ASP A 190 -7.36 13.97 -11.63
CA ASP A 190 -5.93 13.84 -11.98
C ASP A 190 -5.44 12.41 -11.78
N LEU A 191 -5.93 11.73 -10.74
CA LEU A 191 -5.61 10.32 -10.47
C LEU A 191 -6.10 9.41 -11.60
N TYR A 192 -7.33 9.59 -12.08
CA TYR A 192 -7.87 8.83 -13.21
C TYR A 192 -7.15 9.19 -14.52
N ALA A 193 -6.88 10.46 -14.76
CA ALA A 193 -6.13 10.89 -15.94
C ALA A 193 -4.73 10.24 -16.00
N TRP A 194 -4.02 10.20 -14.87
CA TRP A 194 -2.75 9.48 -14.77
C TRP A 194 -2.93 7.98 -15.00
N ALA A 195 -3.98 7.37 -14.46
CA ALA A 195 -4.21 5.94 -14.60
C ALA A 195 -4.43 5.54 -16.07
N GLU A 196 -5.22 6.31 -16.82
CA GLU A 196 -5.53 6.04 -18.22
C GLU A 196 -4.34 6.37 -19.15
N GLN A 197 -3.66 7.49 -18.92
CA GLN A 197 -2.64 8.00 -19.84
C GLN A 197 -1.26 7.38 -19.63
N ASP A 198 -0.97 6.92 -18.41
CA ASP A 198 0.38 6.49 -18.04
C ASP A 198 0.41 5.10 -17.38
N LEU A 199 -0.36 4.87 -16.30
CA LEU A 199 -0.32 3.61 -15.56
C LEU A 199 -0.75 2.42 -16.44
N HIS A 200 -1.91 2.51 -17.07
CA HIS A 200 -2.47 1.41 -17.87
C HIS A 200 -1.57 1.02 -19.07
N PRO A 201 -1.06 1.96 -19.90
CA PRO A 201 -0.12 1.63 -20.96
C PRO A 201 1.17 0.93 -20.46
N ARG A 202 1.71 1.37 -19.31
CA ARG A 202 2.91 0.76 -18.73
C ARG A 202 2.61 -0.63 -18.15
N ALA A 203 1.46 -0.82 -17.53
CA ALA A 203 1.03 -2.14 -17.08
C ALA A 203 0.85 -3.13 -18.25
N GLN A 204 0.31 -2.69 -19.37
CA GLN A 204 0.20 -3.49 -20.61
C GLN A 204 1.58 -3.84 -21.16
N SER A 205 2.52 -2.91 -21.17
CA SER A 205 3.90 -3.16 -21.58
C SER A 205 4.57 -4.19 -20.67
N ALA A 206 4.41 -4.05 -19.35
CA ALA A 206 4.95 -4.98 -18.37
C ALA A 206 4.33 -6.38 -18.49
N LEU A 207 3.01 -6.47 -18.69
CA LEU A 207 2.30 -7.73 -18.89
C LEU A 207 2.79 -8.50 -20.12
N THR A 208 3.07 -7.79 -21.19
CA THR A 208 3.55 -8.40 -22.46
C THR A 208 5.07 -8.55 -22.52
N GLY A 209 5.81 -8.08 -21.50
CA GLY A 209 7.27 -8.09 -21.46
C GLY A 209 7.92 -7.16 -22.51
N LYS A 210 7.14 -6.21 -23.06
CA LYS A 210 7.61 -5.26 -24.06
C LYS A 210 8.16 -4.00 -23.39
N GLY A 211 9.05 -3.31 -24.10
CA GLY A 211 9.69 -2.08 -23.64
C GLY A 211 11.19 -2.26 -23.40
N ASP A 212 11.84 -1.19 -23.00
CA ASP A 212 13.27 -1.15 -22.78
C ASP A 212 13.62 -1.45 -21.32
N TYR A 213 14.79 -2.11 -21.13
CA TYR A 213 15.37 -2.22 -19.80
C TYR A 213 15.85 -0.84 -19.35
N CYS A 214 15.41 -0.46 -18.16
CA CYS A 214 15.76 0.84 -17.58
C CYS A 214 16.39 0.64 -16.20
N VAL A 215 17.59 1.18 -16.01
CA VAL A 215 18.32 1.11 -14.74
C VAL A 215 17.97 2.32 -13.86
N GLY A 216 17.67 2.06 -12.60
CA GLY A 216 17.35 3.10 -11.63
C GLY A 216 17.30 2.57 -10.20
N SER A 217 16.77 3.38 -9.27
CA SER A 217 16.62 3.02 -7.85
C SER A 217 15.77 1.76 -7.65
N TRP A 218 14.80 1.51 -8.51
CA TRP A 218 13.95 0.33 -8.53
C TRP A 218 14.69 -0.99 -8.77
N CYS A 219 15.91 -0.95 -9.34
CA CYS A 219 16.75 -2.15 -9.49
C CYS A 219 17.14 -2.74 -8.12
N ARG A 220 17.04 -1.99 -7.03
CA ARG A 220 17.30 -2.50 -5.67
C ARG A 220 16.44 -3.72 -5.35
N ASN A 221 15.19 -3.73 -5.80
CA ASN A 221 14.21 -4.79 -5.57
C ASN A 221 14.06 -5.74 -6.77
N CYS A 222 14.98 -5.69 -7.73
CA CYS A 222 14.98 -6.58 -8.88
C CYS A 222 15.70 -7.88 -8.53
N ARG A 223 15.01 -9.02 -8.63
CA ARG A 223 15.60 -10.35 -8.34
C ARG A 223 16.77 -10.67 -9.26
N ALA A 224 16.75 -10.17 -10.50
CA ALA A 224 17.82 -10.38 -11.48
C ALA A 224 19.09 -9.57 -11.21
N ARG A 225 19.07 -8.59 -10.31
CA ARG A 225 20.26 -7.77 -9.98
C ARG A 225 21.40 -8.57 -9.34
N ARG A 226 21.07 -9.67 -8.69
CA ARG A 226 22.02 -10.47 -7.89
C ARG A 226 22.67 -11.61 -8.68
N GLN A 227 22.48 -11.64 -9.99
CA GLN A 227 23.03 -12.66 -10.89
C GLN A 227 24.27 -12.16 -11.62
#